data_e22deb21c0df3cea18dd53ab178ed207
#
_entry.id   e22deb21c0df3cea18dd53ab178ed207
#
_cell.length_a   1.000
_cell.length_b   1.000
_cell.length_c   1.000
_cell.angle_alpha   90.00
_cell.angle_beta   90.00
_cell.angle_gamma   90.00
#
_symmetry.space_group_name_H-M   'P 1'
#
loop_
_entity.id
_entity.type
_entity.pdbx_description
1 polymer ?
#
loop_
_entity_poly.entity_id
_entity_poly.type
_entity_poly.pdbx_seq_one_letter_code
_entity_poly.pdbx_strand_id
1 'polypeptide(L)'
;TLLKEGRHFLVASSALVPEHQLTAVQAVREGGSLQAITTEKVIQELRRNNYALRDESLRSRINLFSRNKINLHLIVTESCFFLALPRLDRTYDLENIIISKDPEAVEWGRMLFYYFLNGSEKVELATF
;
A
#
# COMPACT_ATOMS: atom_id res chain seq x y z
N THR A 1 9.70 -2.02 13.98
CA THR A 1 8.59 -1.09 13.79
C THR A 1 7.26 -1.82 13.71
N LEU A 2 6.17 -1.11 13.95
CA LEU A 2 4.83 -1.69 13.93
C LEU A 2 4.46 -2.29 12.56
N LEU A 3 4.93 -1.70 11.48
CA LEU A 3 4.64 -2.21 10.14
C LEU A 3 5.30 -3.57 9.89
N LYS A 4 6.47 -3.82 10.46
CA LYS A 4 7.17 -5.10 10.29
C LYS A 4 6.47 -6.27 10.95
N GLU A 5 5.57 -6.00 11.90
CA GLU A 5 4.77 -7.03 12.56
C GLU A 5 3.59 -7.49 11.71
N GLY A 6 3.23 -6.73 10.68
CA GLY A 6 2.10 -7.03 9.83
C GLY A 6 2.39 -8.15 8.83
N ARG A 7 1.35 -8.90 8.49
CA ARG A 7 1.40 -9.95 7.47
C ARG A 7 0.50 -9.64 6.28
N HIS A 8 -0.62 -8.97 6.52
CA HIS A 8 -1.61 -8.64 5.49
C HIS A 8 -1.70 -7.12 5.39
N PHE A 9 -1.27 -6.59 4.26
CA PHE A 9 -1.14 -5.16 4.04
C PHE A 9 -2.23 -4.64 3.10
N LEU A 10 -2.87 -3.54 3.52
CA LEU A 10 -3.73 -2.74 2.65
C LEU A 10 -3.06 -1.38 2.52
N VAL A 11 -2.73 -0.99 1.29
CA VAL A 11 -1.98 0.24 1.03
C VAL A 11 -2.73 1.09 0.01
N ALA A 12 -2.90 2.37 0.31
CA ALA A 12 -3.41 3.34 -0.66
C ALA A 12 -2.48 4.55 -0.65
N SER A 13 -1.79 4.81 -1.75
CA SER A 13 -0.80 5.87 -1.82
C SER A 13 -0.51 6.29 -3.25
N SER A 14 -0.16 7.58 -3.41
CA SER A 14 0.33 8.11 -4.69
C SER A 14 1.85 8.20 -4.73
N ALA A 15 2.55 7.58 -3.79
CA ALA A 15 4.00 7.58 -3.72
C ALA A 15 4.55 6.19 -3.43
N LEU A 16 5.78 5.95 -3.90
CA LEU A 16 6.56 4.77 -3.51
C LEU A 16 7.49 5.19 -2.38
N VAL A 17 7.27 4.63 -1.20
CA VAL A 17 8.17 4.80 -0.07
C VAL A 17 8.97 3.50 0.04
N PRO A 18 10.27 3.51 -0.31
CA PRO A 18 11.05 2.26 -0.44
C PRO A 18 11.02 1.37 0.79
N GLU A 19 11.13 1.94 1.98
CA GLU A 19 11.11 1.16 3.22
C GLU A 19 9.78 0.44 3.43
N HIS A 20 8.67 1.12 3.11
CA HIS A 20 7.34 0.53 3.26
C HIS A 20 7.11 -0.55 2.21
N GLN A 21 7.60 -0.33 1.00
CA GLN A 21 7.50 -1.30 -0.08
C GLN A 21 8.26 -2.59 0.25
N LEU A 22 9.49 -2.46 0.76
CA LEU A 22 10.28 -3.61 1.17
C LEU A 22 9.59 -4.38 2.29
N THR A 23 9.03 -3.69 3.26
CA THR A 23 8.34 -4.32 4.38
C THR A 23 7.12 -5.11 3.90
N ALA A 24 6.33 -4.54 3.02
CA ALA A 24 5.13 -5.22 2.47
C ALA A 24 5.53 -6.45 1.63
N VAL A 25 6.54 -6.31 0.77
CA VAL A 25 7.00 -7.43 -0.06
C VAL A 25 7.56 -8.56 0.81
N GLN A 26 8.30 -8.21 1.86
CA GLN A 26 8.83 -9.22 2.78
C GLN A 26 7.69 -9.99 3.47
N ALA A 27 6.63 -9.30 3.87
CA ALA A 27 5.45 -9.96 4.45
C ALA A 27 4.83 -10.95 3.46
N VAL A 28 4.74 -10.59 2.19
CA VAL A 28 4.22 -11.48 1.15
C VAL A 28 5.13 -12.70 0.98
N ARG A 29 6.44 -12.52 0.98
CA ARG A 29 7.40 -13.63 0.88
C ARG A 29 7.27 -14.60 2.05
N GLU A 30 6.87 -14.10 3.21
CA GLU A 30 6.67 -14.90 4.42
C GLU A 30 5.26 -15.50 4.53
N GLY A 31 4.47 -15.42 3.47
CA GLY A 31 3.15 -16.03 3.42
C GLY A 31 1.99 -15.07 3.64
N GLY A 32 2.26 -13.79 3.79
CA GLY A 32 1.23 -12.75 3.92
C GLY A 32 0.65 -12.31 2.59
N SER A 33 -0.04 -11.19 2.58
CA SER A 33 -0.69 -10.65 1.40
C SER A 33 -0.57 -9.13 1.30
N LEU A 34 -0.76 -8.61 0.08
CA LEU A 34 -0.74 -7.18 -0.19
C LEU A 34 -1.87 -6.82 -1.14
N GLN A 35 -2.67 -5.84 -0.77
CA GLN A 35 -3.57 -5.16 -1.69
C GLN A 35 -3.14 -3.69 -1.73
N ALA A 36 -2.83 -3.17 -2.90
CA ALA A 36 -2.34 -1.80 -3.05
C ALA A 36 -3.13 -1.04 -4.09
N ILE A 37 -3.54 0.16 -3.74
CA ILE A 37 -4.18 1.11 -4.64
C ILE A 37 -3.20 2.26 -4.86
N THR A 38 -2.89 2.55 -6.12
CA THR A 38 -1.96 3.63 -6.44
C THR A 38 -2.37 4.33 -7.74
N THR A 39 -1.59 5.33 -8.14
CA THR A 39 -1.86 6.07 -9.38
C THR A 39 -1.18 5.39 -10.57
N GLU A 40 -1.67 5.71 -11.77
CA GLU A 40 -1.08 5.19 -13.01
C GLU A 40 0.41 5.54 -13.13
N LYS A 41 0.79 6.72 -12.69
CA LYS A 41 2.20 7.13 -12.69
C LYS A 41 3.07 6.17 -11.89
N VAL A 42 2.62 5.81 -10.69
CA VAL A 42 3.34 4.86 -9.83
C VAL A 42 3.37 3.47 -10.46
N ILE A 43 2.26 3.04 -11.09
CA ILE A 43 2.20 1.75 -11.77
C ILE A 43 3.25 1.68 -12.87
N GLN A 44 3.43 2.75 -13.66
CA GLN A 44 4.46 2.79 -14.69
C GLN A 44 5.87 2.69 -14.10
N GLU A 45 6.12 3.31 -12.96
CA GLU A 45 7.39 3.16 -12.27
C GLU A 45 7.60 1.72 -11.79
N LEU A 46 6.57 1.08 -11.28
CA LEU A 46 6.63 -0.32 -10.85
C LEU A 46 6.93 -1.25 -12.02
N ARG A 47 6.32 -1.00 -13.19
CA ARG A 47 6.58 -1.81 -14.39
C ARG A 47 8.05 -1.76 -14.80
N ARG A 48 8.70 -0.61 -14.64
CA ARG A 48 10.09 -0.44 -15.04
C ARG A 48 11.08 -0.99 -14.03
N ASN A 49 10.78 -0.88 -12.74
CA ASN A 49 11.79 -1.02 -11.69
C ASN A 49 11.52 -2.09 -10.64
N ASN A 50 10.33 -2.69 -10.61
CA ASN A 50 9.98 -3.60 -9.52
C ASN A 50 10.04 -5.07 -9.96
N TYR A 51 11.09 -5.76 -9.55
CA TYR A 51 11.27 -7.17 -9.89
C TYR A 51 10.37 -8.10 -9.06
N ALA A 52 9.95 -7.68 -7.88
CA ALA A 52 9.10 -8.52 -7.01
C ALA A 52 7.75 -8.81 -7.67
N LEU A 53 7.18 -7.85 -8.38
CA LEU A 53 5.90 -8.04 -9.08
C LEU A 53 6.00 -8.96 -10.30
N ARG A 54 7.22 -9.27 -10.73
CA ARG A 54 7.47 -10.21 -11.83
C ARG A 54 7.64 -11.64 -11.32
N ASP A 55 7.74 -11.83 -10.03
CA ASP A 55 7.88 -13.14 -9.41
C ASP A 55 6.50 -13.80 -9.29
N GLU A 56 6.27 -14.82 -10.09
CA GLU A 56 4.98 -15.54 -10.13
C GLU A 56 4.58 -16.12 -8.78
N SER A 57 5.55 -16.52 -7.96
CA SER A 57 5.26 -17.08 -6.65
C SER A 57 4.62 -16.07 -5.69
N LEU A 58 4.80 -14.78 -5.94
CA LEU A 58 4.23 -13.71 -5.12
C LEU A 58 2.91 -13.17 -5.67
N ARG A 59 2.69 -13.26 -6.98
CA ARG A 59 1.53 -12.65 -7.65
C ARG A 59 0.17 -13.10 -7.10
N SER A 60 0.07 -14.35 -6.67
CA SER A 60 -1.20 -14.87 -6.15
C SER A 60 -1.63 -14.21 -4.84
N ARG A 61 -0.70 -13.55 -4.16
CA ARG A 61 -0.95 -12.87 -2.89
C ARG A 61 -0.85 -11.36 -2.98
N ILE A 62 -0.69 -10.83 -4.20
CA ILE A 62 -0.61 -9.38 -4.45
C ILE A 62 -1.74 -8.98 -5.39
N ASN A 63 -2.52 -7.99 -4.99
CA ASN A 63 -3.53 -7.36 -5.83
C ASN A 63 -3.19 -5.88 -5.95
N LEU A 64 -3.10 -5.39 -7.19
CA LEU A 64 -2.77 -4.01 -7.48
C LEU A 64 -3.94 -3.34 -8.20
N PHE A 65 -4.26 -2.13 -7.78
CA PHE A 65 -5.36 -1.35 -8.33
C PHE A 65 -4.88 0.06 -8.69
N SER A 66 -5.49 0.67 -9.69
CA SER A 66 -5.19 2.04 -10.06
C SER A 66 -6.37 2.96 -9.77
N ARG A 67 -6.06 4.20 -9.39
CA ARG A 67 -7.04 5.25 -9.12
C ARG A 67 -6.45 6.59 -9.54
N ASN A 68 -7.30 7.48 -10.07
CA ASN A 68 -6.85 8.77 -10.62
C ASN A 68 -6.21 9.69 -9.57
N LYS A 69 -6.81 9.77 -8.39
CA LYS A 69 -6.33 10.66 -7.33
C LYS A 69 -6.27 9.96 -5.99
N ILE A 70 -5.13 10.07 -5.34
CA ILE A 70 -4.94 9.61 -3.97
C ILE A 70 -4.16 10.69 -3.25
N ASN A 71 -4.75 11.26 -2.19
CA ASN A 71 -4.19 12.40 -1.45
C ASN A 71 -3.74 12.01 -0.04
N LEU A 72 -3.33 10.74 0.14
CA LEU A 72 -2.84 10.28 1.43
C LEU A 72 -1.90 9.10 1.20
N HIS A 73 -1.17 8.76 2.24
CA HIS A 73 -0.34 7.57 2.27
C HIS A 73 -0.85 6.72 3.44
N LEU A 74 -1.65 5.72 3.11
CA LEU A 74 -2.33 4.86 4.07
C LEU A 74 -1.76 3.46 4.02
N ILE A 75 -1.42 2.91 5.18
CA ILE A 75 -1.05 1.51 5.33
C ILE A 75 -1.85 0.95 6.50
N VAL A 76 -2.58 -0.14 6.24
CA VAL A 76 -3.31 -0.85 7.29
C VAL A 76 -2.85 -2.30 7.28
N THR A 77 -2.48 -2.79 8.44
CA THR A 77 -2.22 -4.21 8.65
C THR A 77 -3.30 -4.76 9.60
N GLU A 78 -3.25 -6.05 9.91
CA GLU A 78 -4.16 -6.65 10.89
C GLU A 78 -4.02 -6.07 12.29
N SER A 79 -2.90 -5.37 12.58
CA SER A 79 -2.60 -4.88 13.93
C SER A 79 -2.22 -3.41 13.98
N CYS A 80 -2.15 -2.71 12.86
CA CYS A 80 -1.61 -1.35 12.84
C CYS A 80 -2.30 -0.50 11.77
N PHE A 81 -2.51 0.77 12.11
CA PHE A 81 -2.99 1.81 11.20
C PHE A 81 -1.89 2.87 11.08
N PHE A 82 -1.54 3.23 9.85
CA PHE A 82 -0.51 4.22 9.53
C PHE A 82 -1.05 5.20 8.49
N LEU A 83 -0.96 6.49 8.78
CA LEU A 83 -1.42 7.53 7.86
C LEU A 83 -0.44 8.69 7.82
N ALA A 84 -0.01 9.05 6.62
CA ALA A 84 0.72 10.28 6.35
C ALA A 84 -0.10 11.15 5.39
N LEU A 85 -0.12 12.45 5.66
CA LEU A 85 -0.85 13.41 4.84
C LEU A 85 0.10 14.21 3.96
N PRO A 86 -0.36 14.72 2.82
CA PRO A 86 0.50 15.48 1.92
C PRO A 86 0.82 16.86 2.48
N ARG A 87 2.03 17.34 2.18
CA ARG A 87 2.40 18.75 2.37
C ARG A 87 1.88 19.58 1.19
N LEU A 88 2.00 20.88 1.30
CA LEU A 88 1.58 21.78 0.22
C LEU A 88 2.36 21.56 -1.08
N ASP A 89 3.59 21.06 -0.99
CA ASP A 89 4.43 20.74 -2.15
C ASP A 89 4.11 19.34 -2.74
N ARG A 90 3.06 18.66 -2.22
CA ARG A 90 2.59 17.35 -2.64
C ARG A 90 3.48 16.17 -2.23
N THR A 91 4.53 16.39 -1.46
CA THR A 91 5.26 15.30 -0.80
C THR A 91 4.50 14.89 0.47
N TYR A 92 4.72 13.66 0.95
CA TYR A 92 4.10 13.21 2.19
C TYR A 92 4.96 13.59 3.39
N ASP A 93 4.28 14.03 4.45
CA ASP A 93 4.95 14.38 5.69
C ASP A 93 5.17 13.13 6.54
N LEU A 94 6.32 12.49 6.33
CA LEU A 94 6.67 11.27 7.05
C LEU A 94 7.24 11.53 8.45
N GLU A 95 7.40 12.81 8.82
CA GLU A 95 7.82 13.19 10.17
C GLU A 95 6.63 13.37 11.11
N ASN A 96 5.46 13.65 10.57
CA ASN A 96 4.24 13.86 11.34
C ASN A 96 3.17 12.85 10.88
N ILE A 97 3.37 11.60 11.25
CA ILE A 97 2.49 10.51 10.90
C ILE A 97 1.49 10.23 12.02
N ILE A 98 0.37 9.64 11.63
CA ILE A 98 -0.58 9.07 12.58
C ILE A 98 -0.37 7.56 12.53
N ILE A 99 -0.07 6.97 13.69
CA ILE A 99 0.11 5.53 13.79
C ILE A 99 -0.60 5.03 15.04
N SER A 100 -1.33 3.92 14.93
CA SER A 100 -2.10 3.39 16.04
C SER A 100 -2.23 1.88 15.96
N LYS A 101 -2.22 1.23 17.13
CA LYS A 101 -2.54 -0.18 17.30
C LYS A 101 -3.97 -0.37 17.81
N ASP A 102 -4.71 0.72 18.06
CA ASP A 102 -6.09 0.65 18.52
C ASP A 102 -6.95 -0.07 17.49
N PRO A 103 -7.69 -1.13 17.88
CA PRO A 103 -8.56 -1.87 16.95
C PRO A 103 -9.59 -0.98 16.24
N GLU A 104 -10.10 0.06 16.87
CA GLU A 104 -11.04 0.97 16.24
C GLU A 104 -10.36 1.80 15.15
N ALA A 105 -9.11 2.25 15.38
CA ALA A 105 -8.34 2.97 14.37
C ALA A 105 -8.01 2.06 13.19
N VAL A 106 -7.61 0.82 13.45
CA VAL A 106 -7.33 -0.16 12.40
C VAL A 106 -8.58 -0.41 11.56
N GLU A 107 -9.74 -0.61 12.19
CA GLU A 107 -10.98 -0.82 11.47
C GLU A 107 -11.38 0.40 10.63
N TRP A 108 -11.21 1.60 11.17
CA TRP A 108 -11.45 2.83 10.42
C TRP A 108 -10.54 2.91 9.19
N GLY A 109 -9.27 2.54 9.34
CA GLY A 109 -8.31 2.50 8.24
C GLY A 109 -8.71 1.51 7.16
N ARG A 110 -9.19 0.33 7.56
CA ARG A 110 -9.70 -0.68 6.62
C ARG A 110 -10.89 -0.13 5.82
N MET A 111 -11.84 0.52 6.51
CA MET A 111 -12.99 1.13 5.85
C MET A 111 -12.56 2.21 4.86
N LEU A 112 -11.57 3.02 5.22
CA LEU A 112 -11.02 4.04 4.33
C LEU A 112 -10.36 3.39 3.10
N PHE A 113 -9.61 2.32 3.28
CA PHE A 113 -9.02 1.59 2.17
C PHE A 113 -10.11 1.10 1.19
N TYR A 114 -11.16 0.48 1.71
CA TYR A 114 -12.23 -0.03 0.87
C TYR A 114 -13.04 1.08 0.19
N TYR A 115 -13.12 2.24 0.81
CA TYR A 115 -13.69 3.42 0.15
C TYR A 115 -12.89 3.77 -1.11
N PHE A 116 -11.56 3.78 -1.02
CA PHE A 116 -10.71 4.04 -2.18
C PHE A 116 -10.74 2.90 -3.20
N LEU A 117 -10.86 1.67 -2.73
CA LEU A 117 -10.94 0.51 -3.61
C LEU A 117 -12.17 0.59 -4.51
N ASN A 118 -13.29 1.07 -3.97
CA ASN A 118 -14.49 1.33 -4.74
C ASN A 118 -14.22 2.52 -5.68
N GLY A 119 -14.19 2.26 -6.98
CA GLY A 119 -13.82 3.26 -7.97
C GLY A 119 -12.38 3.12 -8.47
N SER A 120 -11.67 2.09 -8.01
CA SER A 120 -10.36 1.73 -8.53
C SER A 120 -10.48 0.62 -9.58
N GLU A 121 -9.49 0.52 -10.46
CA GLU A 121 -9.44 -0.50 -11.49
C GLU A 121 -8.32 -1.49 -11.20
N LYS A 122 -8.63 -2.78 -11.31
CA LYS A 122 -7.63 -3.82 -11.10
C LYS A 122 -6.56 -3.79 -12.20
N VAL A 123 -5.30 -3.94 -11.81
CA VAL A 123 -4.16 -3.99 -12.71
C VAL A 123 -3.70 -5.44 -12.81
N GLU A 124 -3.54 -5.94 -14.04
CA GLU A 124 -3.10 -7.30 -14.29
C GLU A 124 -1.58 -7.40 -14.11
N LEU A 125 -1.15 -8.14 -13.08
CA LEU A 125 0.28 -8.31 -12.78
C LEU A 125 1.00 -9.15 -13.82
N ALA A 126 0.28 -10.00 -14.54
CA ALA A 126 0.88 -10.82 -15.60
C ALA A 126 1.48 -9.98 -16.73
N THR A 127 1.13 -8.69 -16.83
CA THR A 127 1.67 -7.77 -17.83
C THR A 127 2.98 -7.11 -17.41
N PHE A 128 3.45 -7.37 -16.21
CA PHE A 128 4.69 -6.76 -15.68
C PHE A 128 5.95 -7.53 -16.19
#